data_6e7a88918584fa41be724156076d6a3b
#
_entry.id   6e7a88918584fa41be724156076d6a3b
#
_cell.length_a   1.000
_cell.length_b   1.000
_cell.length_c   1.000
_cell.angle_alpha   90.00
_cell.angle_beta   90.00
_cell.angle_gamma   90.00
#
_symmetry.space_group_name_H-M   'P 1'
#
loop_
_entity.id
_entity.type
_entity.pdbx_description
1 polymer ?
#
loop_
_entity_poly.entity_id
_entity_poly.type
_entity_poly.pdbx_seq_one_letter_code
_entity_poly.pdbx_strand_id
1 'polypeptide(L)'
;MQNRREALKFGLKAISLVLAGGFIWSTQTTAKAQTLLIRPPGALKEKNFLSECIRCGLCVEACPWDTLKLADLDDGLPCGTPFFTPRKIPCYMCPDIPCTVACPTGALDVKLVSEDNGKLNINKSKMGIAVLDPNFCIAYEGLRCDACYRACPLIDKALKLEYVRNERTQKHAFFKPVVDADYCTGCGMCEQVCVTPKASIFVLPREIGLGSSNEQYVEGWIEGQDKKLKDVTPKDFKGDDKKLNDYLNGGDLL
;
A
#
# COMPACT_ATOMS: atom_id res chain seq x y z
N MET A 1 -62.62 -4.63 -1.26
CA MET A 1 -62.05 -5.57 -0.26
C MET A 1 -60.88 -6.26 -0.91
N GLN A 2 -59.67 -5.87 -0.56
CA GLN A 2 -58.48 -6.54 -1.11
C GLN A 2 -58.41 -7.96 -0.58
N ASN A 3 -58.32 -8.92 -1.50
CA ASN A 3 -58.26 -10.33 -1.19
C ASN A 3 -56.99 -10.65 -0.40
N ARG A 4 -57.08 -11.34 0.74
CA ARG A 4 -55.94 -11.78 1.58
C ARG A 4 -54.82 -12.42 0.76
N ARG A 5 -55.12 -13.09 -0.35
CA ARG A 5 -54.16 -13.67 -1.28
C ARG A 5 -53.33 -12.61 -2.04
N GLU A 6 -53.93 -11.48 -2.41
CA GLU A 6 -53.23 -10.39 -3.10
C GLU A 6 -52.31 -9.62 -2.14
N ALA A 7 -52.75 -9.41 -0.92
CA ALA A 7 -51.90 -8.83 0.13
C ALA A 7 -50.67 -9.70 0.44
N LEU A 8 -50.85 -11.01 0.51
CA LEU A 8 -49.72 -11.95 0.69
C LEU A 8 -48.77 -11.95 -0.52
N LYS A 9 -49.25 -11.92 -1.75
CA LYS A 9 -48.42 -11.82 -2.96
C LYS A 9 -47.66 -10.51 -3.02
N PHE A 10 -48.26 -9.40 -2.62
CA PHE A 10 -47.62 -8.10 -2.54
C PHE A 10 -46.53 -8.08 -1.47
N GLY A 11 -46.79 -8.62 -0.28
CA GLY A 11 -45.81 -8.78 0.79
C GLY A 11 -44.60 -9.62 0.36
N LEU A 12 -44.83 -10.76 -0.28
CA LEU A 12 -43.72 -11.60 -0.80
C LEU A 12 -42.87 -10.87 -1.85
N LYS A 13 -43.51 -10.13 -2.78
CA LYS A 13 -42.78 -9.32 -3.77
C LYS A 13 -41.96 -8.19 -3.11
N ALA A 14 -42.51 -7.51 -2.10
CA ALA A 14 -41.80 -6.48 -1.38
C ALA A 14 -40.57 -7.03 -0.64
N ILE A 15 -40.73 -8.17 0.04
CA ILE A 15 -39.58 -8.85 0.73
C ILE A 15 -38.52 -9.27 -0.26
N SER A 16 -38.88 -9.86 -1.41
CA SER A 16 -37.92 -10.27 -2.43
C SER A 16 -37.15 -9.07 -3.01
N LEU A 17 -37.81 -7.92 -3.17
CA LEU A 17 -37.19 -6.67 -3.66
C LEU A 17 -36.20 -6.09 -2.66
N VAL A 18 -36.55 -6.12 -1.36
CA VAL A 18 -35.66 -5.68 -0.27
C VAL A 18 -34.45 -6.61 -0.15
N LEU A 19 -34.64 -7.92 -0.25
CA LEU A 19 -33.54 -8.90 -0.21
C LEU A 19 -32.61 -8.75 -1.43
N ALA A 20 -33.17 -8.59 -2.63
CA ALA A 20 -32.39 -8.38 -3.85
C ALA A 20 -31.63 -7.03 -3.80
N GLY A 21 -32.28 -5.96 -3.37
CA GLY A 21 -31.66 -4.65 -3.19
C GLY A 21 -30.55 -4.67 -2.15
N GLY A 22 -30.76 -5.34 -1.02
CA GLY A 22 -29.76 -5.53 0.01
C GLY A 22 -28.54 -6.34 -0.46
N PHE A 23 -28.78 -7.37 -1.27
CA PHE A 23 -27.70 -8.17 -1.86
C PHE A 23 -26.88 -7.36 -2.88
N ILE A 24 -27.55 -6.61 -3.78
CA ILE A 24 -26.88 -5.72 -4.75
C ILE A 24 -26.08 -4.64 -4.00
N TRP A 25 -26.65 -4.03 -2.95
CA TRP A 25 -25.94 -3.05 -2.12
C TRP A 25 -24.70 -3.65 -1.46
N SER A 26 -24.82 -4.85 -0.90
CA SER A 26 -23.71 -5.57 -0.26
C SER A 26 -22.57 -5.83 -1.24
N THR A 27 -22.85 -6.23 -2.47
CA THR A 27 -21.82 -6.47 -3.50
C THR A 27 -21.16 -5.18 -3.98
N GLN A 28 -21.90 -4.09 -4.05
CA GLN A 28 -21.34 -2.77 -4.42
C GLN A 28 -20.43 -2.20 -3.32
N THR A 29 -20.73 -2.44 -2.05
CA THR A 29 -19.88 -1.96 -0.95
C THR A 29 -18.59 -2.76 -0.81
N THR A 30 -18.57 -4.04 -1.20
CA THR A 30 -17.35 -4.86 -1.22
C THR A 30 -16.44 -4.57 -2.41
N ALA A 31 -16.96 -3.98 -3.48
CA ALA A 31 -16.20 -3.61 -4.68
C ALA A 31 -15.52 -2.21 -4.59
N LYS A 32 -15.65 -1.49 -3.48
CA LYS A 32 -14.87 -0.25 -3.29
C LYS A 32 -13.38 -0.58 -3.36
N ALA A 33 -12.70 0.08 -4.27
CA ALA A 33 -11.25 0.00 -4.42
C ALA A 33 -10.59 0.09 -3.04
N GLN A 34 -9.72 -0.86 -2.76
CA GLN A 34 -8.94 -0.89 -1.54
C GLN A 34 -8.22 0.46 -1.43
N THR A 35 -8.66 1.31 -0.52
CA THR A 35 -8.04 2.61 -0.32
C THR A 35 -6.61 2.36 0.15
N LEU A 36 -5.67 2.99 -0.57
CA LEU A 36 -4.24 2.88 -0.30
C LEU A 36 -3.92 3.67 0.98
N LEU A 37 -4.06 3.01 2.12
CA LEU A 37 -3.96 3.64 3.41
C LEU A 37 -2.66 3.31 4.09
N ILE A 38 -2.13 4.34 4.71
CA ILE A 38 -0.92 4.22 5.48
C ILE A 38 -1.28 4.22 6.96
N ARG A 39 -0.85 3.18 7.65
CA ARG A 39 -1.02 3.00 9.10
C ARG A 39 0.07 3.75 9.87
N PRO A 40 -0.17 4.10 11.14
CA PRO A 40 0.83 4.72 12.01
C PRO A 40 2.10 3.87 12.16
N PRO A 41 3.21 4.46 12.64
CA PRO A 41 4.42 3.71 12.98
C PRO A 41 4.12 2.56 13.95
N GLY A 42 4.80 1.44 13.77
CA GLY A 42 4.63 0.26 14.63
C GLY A 42 3.36 -0.54 14.41
N ALA A 43 2.54 -0.20 13.41
CA ALA A 43 1.34 -0.97 13.09
C ALA A 43 1.69 -2.41 12.73
N LEU A 44 0.95 -3.35 13.30
CA LEU A 44 1.00 -4.77 12.93
C LEU A 44 0.52 -4.95 11.49
N LYS A 45 0.71 -6.15 10.92
CA LYS A 45 0.09 -6.50 9.63
C LYS A 45 -1.42 -6.29 9.72
N GLU A 46 -2.04 -5.81 8.64
CA GLU A 46 -3.42 -5.30 8.63
C GLU A 46 -4.43 -6.24 9.32
N LYS A 47 -4.35 -7.55 9.08
CA LYS A 47 -5.24 -8.52 9.72
C LYS A 47 -5.10 -8.53 11.26
N ASN A 48 -3.87 -8.53 11.75
CA ASN A 48 -3.59 -8.54 13.20
C ASN A 48 -3.87 -7.15 13.81
N PHE A 49 -3.54 -6.09 13.08
CA PHE A 49 -3.86 -4.74 13.49
C PHE A 49 -5.35 -4.55 13.73
N LEU A 50 -6.20 -5.04 12.83
CA LEU A 50 -7.65 -4.93 12.95
C LEU A 50 -8.24 -5.77 14.10
N SER A 51 -7.59 -6.89 14.46
CA SER A 51 -8.01 -7.70 15.61
C SER A 51 -7.64 -7.09 16.96
N GLU A 52 -6.51 -6.39 17.03
CA GLU A 52 -5.99 -5.81 18.27
C GLU A 52 -6.46 -4.36 18.50
N CYS A 53 -6.78 -3.62 17.42
CA CYS A 53 -7.16 -2.23 17.51
C CYS A 53 -8.58 -2.06 18.09
N ILE A 54 -8.68 -1.54 19.31
CA ILE A 54 -9.95 -1.22 19.98
C ILE A 54 -10.56 0.13 19.56
N ARG A 55 -9.92 0.83 18.60
CA ARG A 55 -10.42 2.11 18.03
C ARG A 55 -10.60 3.22 19.05
N CYS A 56 -9.76 3.27 20.07
CA CYS A 56 -9.86 4.22 21.19
C CYS A 56 -9.44 5.65 20.84
N GLY A 57 -8.73 5.88 19.73
CA GLY A 57 -8.30 7.21 19.28
C GLY A 57 -7.06 7.78 19.99
N LEU A 58 -6.51 7.12 21.02
CA LEU A 58 -5.37 7.64 21.80
C LEU A 58 -4.13 7.91 20.94
N CYS A 59 -3.89 7.11 19.91
CA CYS A 59 -2.79 7.34 18.98
C CYS A 59 -2.98 8.62 18.14
N VAL A 60 -4.23 9.00 17.86
CA VAL A 60 -4.56 10.23 17.14
C VAL A 60 -4.33 11.45 18.05
N GLU A 61 -4.83 11.39 19.29
CA GLU A 61 -4.60 12.44 20.29
C GLU A 61 -3.13 12.64 20.64
N ALA A 62 -2.36 11.54 20.70
CA ALA A 62 -0.93 11.60 21.00
C ALA A 62 -0.08 12.17 19.85
N CYS A 63 -0.63 12.32 18.65
CA CYS A 63 0.10 12.84 17.50
C CYS A 63 0.21 14.38 17.58
N PRO A 64 1.41 14.96 17.77
CA PRO A 64 1.57 16.41 17.93
C PRO A 64 1.35 17.21 16.63
N TRP A 65 1.23 16.50 15.50
CA TRP A 65 1.12 17.11 14.17
C TRP A 65 -0.24 16.92 13.51
N ASP A 66 -1.23 16.38 14.19
CA ASP A 66 -2.55 16.05 13.64
C ASP A 66 -2.50 15.20 12.36
N THR A 67 -1.44 14.42 12.22
CA THR A 67 -1.22 13.57 11.04
C THR A 67 -2.24 12.45 10.97
N LEU A 68 -2.54 11.84 12.12
CA LEU A 68 -3.42 10.69 12.21
C LEU A 68 -4.89 11.11 12.25
N LYS A 69 -5.72 10.33 11.59
CA LYS A 69 -7.19 10.46 11.61
C LYS A 69 -7.81 9.11 11.85
N LEU A 70 -9.01 9.11 12.43
CA LEU A 70 -9.84 7.93 12.51
C LEU A 70 -10.63 7.80 11.22
N ALA A 71 -10.72 6.59 10.69
CA ALA A 71 -11.45 6.31 9.47
C ALA A 71 -12.95 6.46 9.68
N ASP A 72 -13.62 7.15 8.75
CA ASP A 72 -15.05 7.24 8.64
C ASP A 72 -15.62 6.19 7.68
N LEU A 73 -16.94 6.08 7.61
CA LEU A 73 -17.63 5.12 6.73
C LEU A 73 -17.34 5.37 5.25
N ASP A 74 -17.05 6.61 4.87
CA ASP A 74 -16.79 7.02 3.49
C ASP A 74 -15.36 6.74 3.03
N ASP A 75 -14.43 6.53 3.97
CA ASP A 75 -13.02 6.28 3.67
C ASP A 75 -12.76 4.89 3.07
N GLY A 76 -13.76 4.00 3.08
CA GLY A 76 -13.62 2.63 2.59
C GLY A 76 -12.77 1.73 3.48
N LEU A 77 -12.60 2.12 4.74
CA LEU A 77 -11.85 1.47 5.79
C LEU A 77 -12.72 0.92 6.90
N PRO A 78 -12.19 0.02 7.72
CA PRO A 78 -12.80 -0.28 9.01
C PRO A 78 -12.93 0.98 9.84
N CYS A 79 -14.17 1.43 10.04
CA CYS A 79 -14.51 2.67 10.76
C CYS A 79 -13.81 2.73 12.11
N GLY A 80 -13.32 3.92 12.48
CA GLY A 80 -12.66 4.20 13.75
C GLY A 80 -11.18 3.74 13.81
N THR A 81 -10.62 3.18 12.75
CA THR A 81 -9.20 2.79 12.74
C THR A 81 -8.29 3.96 12.32
N PRO A 82 -7.12 4.14 12.96
CA PRO A 82 -6.21 5.24 12.64
C PRO A 82 -5.50 5.02 11.31
N PHE A 83 -5.41 6.10 10.52
CA PHE A 83 -4.67 6.17 9.28
C PHE A 83 -4.17 7.59 9.03
N PHE A 84 -3.33 7.78 8.03
CA PHE A 84 -2.97 9.10 7.55
C PHE A 84 -2.85 9.13 6.02
N THR A 85 -2.97 10.34 5.48
CA THR A 85 -2.85 10.61 4.05
C THR A 85 -1.58 11.43 3.81
N PRO A 86 -0.50 10.83 3.29
CA PRO A 86 0.80 11.46 3.15
C PRO A 86 0.76 12.79 2.40
N ARG A 87 -0.04 12.87 1.35
CA ARG A 87 -0.18 14.10 0.54
C ARG A 87 -0.76 15.27 1.33
N LYS A 88 -1.64 15.00 2.32
CA LYS A 88 -2.25 16.05 3.15
C LYS A 88 -1.33 16.44 4.29
N ILE A 89 -1.06 15.50 5.19
CA ILE A 89 -0.19 15.69 6.35
C ILE A 89 0.65 14.41 6.51
N PRO A 90 1.98 14.47 6.24
CA PRO A 90 2.87 13.33 6.35
C PRO A 90 3.22 13.02 7.80
N CYS A 91 3.84 11.88 8.06
CA CYS A 91 4.42 11.59 9.35
C CYS A 91 5.75 12.34 9.53
N TYR A 92 5.85 13.19 10.54
CA TYR A 92 7.04 13.99 10.83
C TYR A 92 8.15 13.24 11.60
N MET A 93 8.04 11.92 11.74
CA MET A 93 9.09 11.06 12.25
C MET A 93 9.56 11.44 13.66
N CYS A 94 8.60 11.60 14.60
CA CYS A 94 8.91 11.96 16.00
C CYS A 94 9.86 10.92 16.63
N PRO A 95 10.95 11.34 17.30
CA PRO A 95 11.92 10.41 17.91
C PRO A 95 11.35 9.57 19.05
N ASP A 96 10.38 10.11 19.77
CA ASP A 96 9.68 9.50 20.91
C ASP A 96 8.45 8.67 20.52
N ILE A 97 8.06 8.70 19.26
CA ILE A 97 6.95 7.93 18.64
C ILE A 97 5.71 7.89 19.53
N PRO A 98 5.13 9.04 19.92
CA PRO A 98 4.08 9.10 20.93
C PRO A 98 2.82 8.32 20.54
N CYS A 99 2.48 8.24 19.25
CA CYS A 99 1.34 7.49 18.75
C CYS A 99 1.44 5.98 19.02
N THR A 100 2.65 5.40 18.90
CA THR A 100 2.87 3.97 19.17
C THR A 100 2.91 3.70 20.67
N VAL A 101 3.56 4.58 21.44
CA VAL A 101 3.65 4.46 22.90
C VAL A 101 2.27 4.59 23.57
N ALA A 102 1.39 5.42 23.04
CA ALA A 102 0.03 5.61 23.56
C ALA A 102 -0.93 4.43 23.29
N CYS A 103 -0.53 3.44 22.48
CA CYS A 103 -1.41 2.32 22.15
C CYS A 103 -1.49 1.30 23.29
N PRO A 104 -2.68 1.10 23.93
CA PRO A 104 -2.80 0.23 25.10
C PRO A 104 -2.88 -1.26 24.74
N THR A 105 -3.23 -1.61 23.49
CA THR A 105 -3.50 -3.00 23.08
C THR A 105 -2.34 -3.63 22.32
N GLY A 106 -1.31 -2.83 21.94
CA GLY A 106 -0.21 -3.32 21.11
C GLY A 106 -0.55 -3.48 19.63
N ALA A 107 -1.72 -2.99 19.18
CA ALA A 107 -2.01 -2.87 17.74
C ALA A 107 -0.93 -2.06 17.01
N LEU A 108 -0.35 -1.07 17.72
CA LEU A 108 0.90 -0.41 17.37
C LEU A 108 1.97 -0.96 18.33
N ASP A 109 2.80 -1.86 17.82
CA ASP A 109 3.80 -2.54 18.62
C ASP A 109 5.11 -1.74 18.68
N VAL A 110 5.49 -1.37 19.89
CA VAL A 110 6.74 -0.65 20.20
C VAL A 110 7.98 -1.44 19.73
N LYS A 111 7.92 -2.77 19.73
CA LYS A 111 9.04 -3.61 19.28
C LYS A 111 9.38 -3.42 17.81
N LEU A 112 8.39 -3.13 16.97
CA LEU A 112 8.61 -2.89 15.54
C LEU A 112 9.34 -1.59 15.24
N VAL A 113 9.37 -0.67 16.21
CA VAL A 113 10.00 0.65 16.09
C VAL A 113 11.10 0.86 17.13
N SER A 114 11.57 -0.21 17.77
CA SER A 114 12.68 -0.17 18.74
C SER A 114 13.91 -0.88 18.20
N GLU A 115 15.06 -0.50 18.71
CA GLU A 115 16.30 -1.23 18.54
C GLU A 115 16.37 -2.41 19.50
N ASP A 116 17.34 -3.30 19.32
CA ASP A 116 17.51 -4.49 20.13
C ASP A 116 17.82 -4.18 21.61
N ASN A 117 18.32 -2.94 21.86
CA ASN A 117 18.56 -2.39 23.21
C ASN A 117 17.28 -1.79 23.85
N GLY A 118 16.13 -1.87 23.18
CA GLY A 118 14.86 -1.32 23.66
C GLY A 118 14.69 0.19 23.44
N LYS A 119 15.67 0.88 22.83
CA LYS A 119 15.55 2.30 22.51
C LYS A 119 14.66 2.49 21.27
N LEU A 120 13.73 3.45 21.37
CA LEU A 120 12.88 3.83 20.24
C LEU A 120 13.72 4.37 19.07
N ASN A 121 13.43 3.89 17.86
CA ASN A 121 14.06 4.36 16.64
C ASN A 121 13.01 4.41 15.52
N ILE A 122 12.51 5.61 15.25
CA ILE A 122 11.50 5.85 14.22
C ILE A 122 11.97 5.41 12.82
N ASN A 123 13.26 5.40 12.55
CA ASN A 123 13.82 4.97 11.27
C ASN A 123 13.63 3.47 10.98
N LYS A 124 13.34 2.67 12.00
CA LYS A 124 12.95 1.27 11.84
C LYS A 124 11.49 1.10 11.39
N SER A 125 10.67 2.14 11.49
CA SER A 125 9.26 2.06 11.11
C SER A 125 9.12 1.71 9.62
N LYS A 126 8.13 0.89 9.32
CA LYS A 126 7.82 0.40 7.97
C LYS A 126 6.35 0.63 7.66
N MET A 127 5.91 1.89 7.74
CA MET A 127 4.52 2.31 7.50
C MET A 127 4.07 2.07 6.06
N GLY A 128 4.98 2.25 5.13
CA GLY A 128 4.75 2.10 3.69
C GLY A 128 6.05 2.16 2.92
N ILE A 129 5.96 2.32 1.62
CA ILE A 129 7.08 2.55 0.73
C ILE A 129 6.72 3.64 -0.28
N ALA A 130 7.63 4.57 -0.50
CA ALA A 130 7.48 5.55 -1.56
C ALA A 130 7.77 4.89 -2.91
N VAL A 131 6.86 5.08 -3.85
CA VAL A 131 6.98 4.62 -5.24
C VAL A 131 7.00 5.85 -6.14
N LEU A 132 7.88 5.87 -7.10
CA LEU A 132 8.01 6.98 -8.05
C LEU A 132 7.52 6.54 -9.43
N ASP A 133 6.63 7.33 -10.01
CA ASP A 133 6.20 7.17 -11.40
C ASP A 133 7.09 8.05 -12.31
N PRO A 134 7.97 7.44 -13.12
CA PRO A 134 8.87 8.15 -14.00
C PRO A 134 8.16 9.00 -15.06
N ASN A 135 6.94 8.59 -15.48
CA ASN A 135 6.21 9.24 -16.57
C ASN A 135 5.61 10.61 -16.16
N PHE A 136 5.43 10.83 -14.85
CA PHE A 136 4.90 12.10 -14.33
C PHE A 136 5.96 12.91 -13.58
N CYS A 137 7.16 12.37 -13.41
CA CYS A 137 8.21 13.04 -12.67
C CYS A 137 9.03 13.97 -13.58
N ILE A 138 8.96 15.28 -13.33
CA ILE A 138 9.65 16.28 -14.12
C ILE A 138 11.19 16.12 -14.14
N ALA A 139 11.76 15.48 -13.11
CA ALA A 139 13.19 15.15 -13.08
C ALA A 139 13.58 14.09 -14.11
N TYR A 140 12.67 13.17 -14.42
CA TYR A 140 12.86 12.18 -15.48
C TYR A 140 12.66 12.75 -16.88
N GLU A 141 11.87 13.83 -17.00
CA GLU A 141 11.72 14.59 -18.25
C GLU A 141 12.89 15.54 -18.52
N GLY A 142 13.81 15.69 -17.57
CA GLY A 142 15.04 16.48 -17.72
C GLY A 142 15.01 17.84 -17.07
N LEU A 143 13.95 18.18 -16.35
CA LEU A 143 13.90 19.38 -15.52
C LEU A 143 14.59 19.11 -14.19
N ARG A 144 15.33 20.09 -13.67
CA ARG A 144 15.99 19.94 -12.38
C ARG A 144 14.96 20.02 -11.26
N CYS A 145 14.73 18.90 -10.57
CA CYS A 145 13.85 18.82 -9.41
C CYS A 145 14.43 17.85 -8.38
N ASP A 146 14.62 18.34 -7.16
CA ASP A 146 15.16 17.59 -6.02
C ASP A 146 14.29 17.77 -4.75
N ALA A 147 13.03 18.22 -4.90
CA ALA A 147 12.15 18.52 -3.79
C ALA A 147 11.93 17.31 -2.87
N CYS A 148 11.61 16.14 -3.44
CA CYS A 148 11.38 14.91 -2.69
C CYS A 148 12.66 14.42 -1.98
N TYR A 149 13.82 14.58 -2.63
CA TYR A 149 15.12 14.23 -2.06
C TYR A 149 15.44 15.08 -0.83
N ARG A 150 15.27 16.41 -0.91
CA ARG A 150 15.54 17.33 0.20
C ARG A 150 14.57 17.16 1.37
N ALA A 151 13.35 16.76 1.10
CA ALA A 151 12.35 16.55 2.14
C ALA A 151 12.50 15.20 2.86
N CYS A 152 13.32 14.29 2.33
CA CYS A 152 13.48 12.98 2.93
C CYS A 152 14.28 13.06 4.23
N PRO A 153 13.76 12.59 5.37
CA PRO A 153 14.50 12.57 6.63
C PRO A 153 15.68 11.58 6.60
N LEU A 154 15.67 10.63 5.67
CA LEU A 154 16.73 9.65 5.42
C LEU A 154 17.40 9.91 4.06
N ILE A 155 17.80 11.15 3.85
CA ILE A 155 18.52 11.59 2.65
C ILE A 155 19.74 10.70 2.40
N ASP A 156 20.07 10.43 1.14
CA ASP A 156 21.15 9.54 0.69
C ASP A 156 21.03 8.06 1.12
N LYS A 157 20.08 7.73 1.99
CA LYS A 157 19.76 6.34 2.36
C LYS A 157 18.49 5.86 1.68
N ALA A 158 17.36 6.42 2.08
CA ALA A 158 16.06 6.02 1.58
C ALA A 158 15.71 6.64 0.22
N LEU A 159 16.22 7.84 -0.06
CA LEU A 159 16.03 8.53 -1.33
C LEU A 159 17.36 9.07 -1.80
N LYS A 160 17.79 8.66 -2.99
CA LYS A 160 19.07 8.97 -3.61
C LYS A 160 18.82 9.71 -4.92
N LEU A 161 19.81 10.47 -5.37
CA LEU A 161 19.81 11.07 -6.71
C LEU A 161 20.81 10.34 -7.58
N GLU A 162 20.32 9.70 -8.64
CA GLU A 162 21.16 9.10 -9.67
C GLU A 162 21.47 10.11 -10.75
N TYR A 163 22.74 10.21 -11.11
CA TYR A 163 23.23 11.09 -12.16
C TYR A 163 23.31 10.30 -13.48
N VAL A 164 22.38 10.58 -14.38
CA VAL A 164 22.36 9.94 -15.71
C VAL A 164 22.75 10.97 -16.75
N ARG A 165 23.76 10.67 -17.56
CA ARG A 165 24.18 11.55 -18.66
C ARG A 165 23.10 11.68 -19.71
N ASN A 166 22.83 12.91 -20.14
CA ASN A 166 21.90 13.14 -21.25
C ASN A 166 22.58 12.79 -22.57
N GLU A 167 22.25 11.63 -23.13
CA GLU A 167 22.85 11.12 -24.37
C GLU A 167 22.54 12.03 -25.59
N ARG A 168 21.36 12.68 -25.59
CA ARG A 168 20.93 13.53 -26.70
C ARG A 168 21.72 14.84 -26.77
N THR A 169 21.92 15.53 -25.64
CA THR A 169 22.56 16.85 -25.61
C THR A 169 24.03 16.79 -25.19
N GLN A 170 24.44 15.74 -24.48
CA GLN A 170 25.73 15.51 -23.84
C GLN A 170 26.22 16.65 -22.92
N LYS A 171 25.40 17.66 -22.69
CA LYS A 171 25.74 18.87 -21.92
C LYS A 171 25.22 18.87 -20.49
N HIS A 172 24.15 18.14 -20.20
CA HIS A 172 23.50 18.15 -18.90
C HIS A 172 23.27 16.73 -18.41
N ALA A 173 23.34 16.53 -17.10
CA ALA A 173 22.96 15.27 -16.46
C ALA A 173 21.51 15.38 -15.97
N PHE A 174 20.79 14.26 -16.01
CA PHE A 174 19.54 14.07 -15.30
C PHE A 174 19.84 13.74 -13.86
N PHE A 175 19.08 14.31 -12.94
CA PHE A 175 19.12 14.02 -11.51
C PHE A 175 17.87 13.22 -11.15
N LYS A 176 17.93 11.92 -11.32
CA LYS A 176 16.77 11.05 -11.14
C LYS A 176 16.65 10.63 -9.67
N PRO A 177 15.55 10.98 -8.98
CA PRO A 177 15.32 10.46 -7.64
C PRO A 177 14.99 8.97 -7.70
N VAL A 178 15.68 8.19 -6.87
CA VAL A 178 15.50 6.74 -6.74
C VAL A 178 15.25 6.41 -5.27
N VAL A 179 14.24 5.58 -5.02
CA VAL A 179 13.84 5.16 -3.68
C VAL A 179 14.46 3.81 -3.35
N ASP A 180 15.13 3.75 -2.21
CA ASP A 180 15.65 2.51 -1.63
C ASP A 180 14.61 1.93 -0.66
N ALA A 181 14.05 0.78 -1.02
CA ALA A 181 12.97 0.14 -0.28
C ALA A 181 13.36 -0.30 1.13
N ASP A 182 14.64 -0.62 1.34
CA ASP A 182 15.13 -1.14 2.62
C ASP A 182 15.22 -0.06 3.68
N TYR A 183 15.50 1.17 3.27
CA TYR A 183 15.61 2.32 4.16
C TYR A 183 14.34 3.16 4.22
N CYS A 184 13.45 3.06 3.22
CA CYS A 184 12.23 3.85 3.20
C CYS A 184 11.29 3.46 4.34
N THR A 185 10.86 4.45 5.13
CA THR A 185 9.92 4.30 6.24
C THR A 185 8.47 4.49 5.83
N GLY A 186 8.22 5.13 4.66
CA GLY A 186 6.88 5.47 4.21
C GLY A 186 6.27 6.68 4.92
N CYS A 187 7.08 7.59 5.44
CA CYS A 187 6.61 8.77 6.16
C CYS A 187 5.77 9.75 5.31
N GLY A 188 6.00 9.78 3.99
CA GLY A 188 5.21 10.56 3.04
C GLY A 188 5.64 12.01 2.86
N MET A 189 6.74 12.47 3.48
CA MET A 189 7.24 13.83 3.27
C MET A 189 7.59 14.12 1.80
N CYS A 190 8.14 13.12 1.09
CA CYS A 190 8.45 13.22 -0.32
C CYS A 190 7.20 13.41 -1.19
N GLU A 191 6.09 12.77 -0.82
CA GLU A 191 4.81 12.90 -1.51
C GLU A 191 4.19 14.28 -1.29
N GLN A 192 4.25 14.78 -0.07
CA GLN A 192 3.69 16.09 0.28
C GLN A 192 4.34 17.23 -0.51
N VAL A 193 5.67 17.22 -0.62
CA VAL A 193 6.43 18.30 -1.27
C VAL A 193 6.50 18.15 -2.79
N CYS A 194 5.97 17.08 -3.36
CA CYS A 194 6.01 16.88 -4.80
C CYS A 194 5.30 18.04 -5.51
N VAL A 195 5.99 18.68 -6.45
CA VAL A 195 5.55 19.90 -7.14
C VAL A 195 4.49 19.63 -8.20
N THR A 196 4.33 18.37 -8.63
CA THR A 196 3.33 18.02 -9.63
C THR A 196 1.92 18.00 -9.02
N PRO A 197 0.88 18.42 -9.75
CA PRO A 197 -0.51 18.45 -9.26
C PRO A 197 -0.97 17.10 -8.73
N LYS A 198 -0.71 16.03 -9.50
CA LYS A 198 -0.74 14.64 -9.01
C LYS A 198 0.69 14.27 -8.62
N ALA A 199 0.90 13.88 -7.39
CA ALA A 199 2.23 13.52 -6.93
C ALA A 199 2.83 12.41 -7.80
N SER A 200 4.03 12.65 -8.34
CA SER A 200 4.78 11.65 -9.10
C SER A 200 5.47 10.64 -8.18
N ILE A 201 5.70 11.02 -6.93
CA ILE A 201 6.15 10.12 -5.88
C ILE A 201 5.05 10.04 -4.83
N PHE A 202 4.62 8.83 -4.51
CA PHE A 202 3.51 8.58 -3.60
C PHE A 202 3.79 7.35 -2.74
N VAL A 203 3.21 7.31 -1.56
CA VAL A 203 3.43 6.24 -0.60
C VAL A 203 2.34 5.19 -0.73
N LEU A 204 2.75 3.94 -0.86
CA LEU A 204 1.88 2.77 -0.88
C LEU A 204 2.09 1.93 0.39
N PRO A 205 1.07 1.19 0.84
CA PRO A 205 1.26 0.10 1.78
C PRO A 205 2.38 -0.81 1.30
N ARG A 206 3.27 -1.22 2.20
CA ARG A 206 4.50 -1.93 1.83
C ARG A 206 4.25 -3.21 1.04
N GLU A 207 3.20 -3.95 1.39
CA GLU A 207 2.80 -5.18 0.69
C GLU A 207 2.42 -4.93 -0.77
N ILE A 208 1.83 -3.77 -1.06
CA ILE A 208 1.46 -3.38 -2.42
C ILE A 208 2.67 -2.83 -3.18
N GLY A 209 3.43 -1.94 -2.54
CA GLY A 209 4.55 -1.26 -3.18
C GLY A 209 5.73 -2.17 -3.54
N LEU A 210 5.96 -3.22 -2.74
CA LEU A 210 6.98 -4.24 -3.04
C LEU A 210 6.46 -5.35 -3.95
N GLY A 211 5.14 -5.42 -4.13
CA GLY A 211 4.48 -6.55 -4.76
C GLY A 211 4.42 -7.76 -3.82
N SER A 212 3.29 -8.44 -3.76
CA SER A 212 3.24 -9.76 -3.15
C SER A 212 3.75 -10.76 -4.19
N SER A 213 5.01 -11.19 -4.09
CA SER A 213 5.41 -12.40 -4.78
C SER A 213 4.58 -13.54 -4.19
N ASN A 214 3.85 -14.28 -5.04
CA ASN A 214 3.22 -15.51 -4.63
C ASN A 214 4.30 -16.41 -3.99
N GLU A 215 3.99 -17.16 -2.94
CA GLU A 215 4.94 -18.08 -2.29
C GLU A 215 5.62 -19.04 -3.27
N GLN A 216 4.99 -19.24 -4.43
CA GLN A 216 5.48 -20.06 -5.55
C GLN A 216 6.36 -19.28 -6.54
N TYR A 217 6.47 -17.95 -6.40
CA TYR A 217 7.32 -17.16 -7.29
C TYR A 217 8.80 -17.38 -6.93
N VAL A 218 9.57 -17.82 -7.89
CA VAL A 218 11.03 -18.05 -7.78
C VAL A 218 11.75 -16.95 -8.54
N GLU A 219 12.50 -16.13 -7.83
CA GLU A 219 13.37 -15.12 -8.43
C GLU A 219 14.63 -15.79 -8.93
N GLY A 220 14.69 -16.13 -10.23
CA GLY A 220 15.79 -16.92 -10.83
C GLY A 220 17.18 -16.28 -10.77
N TRP A 221 17.26 -15.01 -10.36
CA TRP A 221 18.52 -14.26 -10.17
C TRP A 221 19.06 -14.27 -8.74
N ILE A 222 18.31 -14.86 -7.78
CA ILE A 222 18.78 -14.99 -6.39
C ILE A 222 19.34 -16.38 -6.17
N GLU A 223 20.65 -16.47 -5.87
CA GLU A 223 21.30 -17.73 -5.53
C GLU A 223 20.62 -18.43 -4.36
N GLY A 224 20.30 -19.71 -4.55
CA GLY A 224 19.69 -20.57 -3.52
C GLY A 224 18.17 -20.69 -3.58
N GLN A 225 17.46 -19.94 -4.41
CA GLN A 225 16.02 -20.14 -4.64
C GLN A 225 15.73 -21.32 -5.60
N ASP A 226 16.72 -21.80 -6.32
CA ASP A 226 16.62 -23.00 -7.18
C ASP A 226 16.15 -24.26 -6.43
N LYS A 227 16.32 -24.29 -5.11
CA LYS A 227 15.82 -25.37 -4.26
C LYS A 227 14.30 -25.44 -4.22
N LYS A 228 13.61 -24.30 -4.35
CA LYS A 228 12.15 -24.23 -4.43
C LYS A 228 11.59 -24.84 -5.72
N LEU A 229 12.37 -24.80 -6.82
CA LEU A 229 11.99 -25.38 -8.10
C LEU A 229 12.05 -26.92 -8.11
N LYS A 230 12.89 -27.52 -7.25
CA LYS A 230 13.07 -28.97 -7.21
C LYS A 230 11.91 -29.73 -6.55
N ASP A 231 11.11 -29.05 -5.73
CA ASP A 231 9.96 -29.65 -5.05
C ASP A 231 8.66 -29.58 -5.89
N VAL A 232 8.68 -28.84 -7.02
CA VAL A 232 7.58 -28.81 -7.97
C VAL A 232 7.76 -29.97 -8.94
N THR A 233 7.22 -31.13 -8.59
CA THR A 233 7.21 -32.27 -9.51
C THR A 233 6.22 -32.00 -10.66
N PRO A 234 6.53 -32.42 -11.91
CA PRO A 234 5.67 -32.19 -13.07
C PRO A 234 4.28 -32.84 -13.00
N LYS A 235 3.94 -33.52 -11.92
CA LYS A 235 2.66 -34.21 -11.74
C LYS A 235 1.46 -33.30 -11.48
N ASP A 236 1.71 -32.03 -11.09
CA ASP A 236 0.64 -31.07 -10.83
C ASP A 236 0.18 -30.28 -12.06
N PHE A 237 0.91 -30.40 -13.17
CA PHE A 237 0.50 -29.91 -14.49
C PHE A 237 -0.34 -30.98 -15.21
N LYS A 238 -1.54 -31.26 -14.75
CA LYS A 238 -2.57 -31.86 -15.60
C LYS A 238 -3.24 -30.77 -16.45
N GLY A 239 -2.46 -30.07 -17.23
CA GLY A 239 -2.89 -29.32 -18.38
C GLY A 239 -2.97 -30.27 -19.57
N ASP A 240 -4.08 -30.24 -20.27
CA ASP A 240 -4.35 -31.00 -21.49
C ASP A 240 -3.23 -30.69 -22.52
N ASP A 241 -2.19 -31.54 -22.58
CA ASP A 241 -1.05 -31.41 -23.50
C ASP A 241 -1.49 -31.27 -24.97
N LYS A 242 -2.69 -31.74 -25.29
CA LYS A 242 -3.30 -31.61 -26.61
C LYS A 242 -3.71 -30.17 -26.93
N LYS A 243 -4.26 -29.43 -25.96
CA LYS A 243 -4.61 -28.01 -26.13
C LYS A 243 -3.38 -27.10 -26.21
N LEU A 244 -2.33 -27.43 -25.50
CA LEU A 244 -1.08 -26.65 -25.53
C LEU A 244 -0.36 -26.81 -26.88
N ASN A 245 -0.32 -28.03 -27.43
CA ASN A 245 0.24 -28.29 -28.74
C ASN A 245 -0.59 -27.69 -29.88
N ASP A 246 -1.92 -27.67 -29.80
CA ASP A 246 -2.76 -26.99 -30.78
C ASP A 246 -2.57 -25.47 -30.75
N TYR A 247 -2.32 -24.88 -29.56
CA TYR A 247 -2.07 -23.45 -29.43
C TYR A 247 -0.67 -23.04 -29.92
N LEU A 248 0.32 -23.91 -29.74
CA LEU A 248 1.70 -23.64 -30.18
C LEU A 248 1.95 -23.94 -31.66
N ASN A 249 1.17 -24.83 -32.26
CA ASN A 249 1.33 -25.27 -33.68
C ASN A 249 0.21 -24.74 -34.59
N GLY A 250 -0.78 -24.03 -34.07
CA GLY A 250 -1.83 -23.32 -34.81
C GLY A 250 -1.27 -22.05 -35.45
N GLY A 251 -0.36 -22.19 -36.38
CA GLY A 251 0.18 -21.11 -37.19
C GLY A 251 -0.77 -20.72 -38.32
N ASP A 252 -1.86 -20.00 -37.98
CA ASP A 252 -2.67 -19.26 -38.95
C ASP A 252 -3.31 -18.06 -38.27
N LEU A 253 -2.51 -17.01 -38.06
CA LEU A 253 -2.97 -15.64 -37.88
C LEU A 253 -1.88 -14.69 -38.38
N LEU A 254 -1.83 -14.52 -39.68
CA LEU A 254 -1.38 -13.29 -40.35
C LEU A 254 -2.54 -12.73 -41.15
#